data_aa320d7184e51ab9476a0923f8a77fd8
#
_entry.id   aa320d7184e51ab9476a0923f8a77fd8
#
_cell.length_a   1.000
_cell.length_b   1.000
_cell.length_c   1.000
_cell.angle_alpha   90.00
_cell.angle_beta   90.00
_cell.angle_gamma   90.00
#
_symmetry.space_group_name_H-M   'P 1'
#
loop_
_entity.id
_entity.type
_entity.pdbx_description
1 polymer ?
#
loop_
_entity_poly.entity_id
_entity_poly.type
_entity_poly.pdbx_seq_one_letter_code
_entity_poly.pdbx_strand_id
1 'polypeptide(L)'
;MVDILEQNKDKFEKYFEILSCENEKYNLTAICQKQDVFDKHFYDSCLAVDLIKQHATLLDVGCGAGFPSLPVCIVRPDVKATLIDGTKKKVDFCNMVAMELGLNAKAVHLRAEEFAQKKVFFDVVVSRAVASLPTLLEYCAPMCAVGGVVIAYKTDASEVEVAENAAKVLGLAQPEIHQFETSYGKRCLFVYKKVAQTDAKYPRLRGLPRKAPL
;
A
#
# COMPACT_ATOMS: atom_id res chain seq x y z
N MET A 1 11.12 12.72 -11.04
CA MET A 1 10.80 11.97 -9.81
C MET A 1 11.87 12.06 -8.71
N VAL A 2 13.18 12.11 -9.03
CA VAL A 2 14.23 12.46 -8.05
C VAL A 2 13.94 13.81 -7.38
N ASP A 3 13.36 14.74 -8.13
CA ASP A 3 12.94 16.05 -7.65
C ASP A 3 11.87 16.03 -6.53
N ILE A 4 10.98 15.02 -6.53
CA ILE A 4 9.88 14.91 -5.54
C ILE A 4 10.40 14.62 -4.12
N LEU A 5 11.45 13.79 -4.00
CA LEU A 5 12.10 13.52 -2.71
C LEU A 5 12.89 14.74 -2.24
N GLU A 6 13.59 15.42 -3.15
CA GLU A 6 14.37 16.60 -2.82
C GLU A 6 13.48 17.77 -2.36
N GLN A 7 12.33 17.99 -3.00
CA GLN A 7 11.34 18.99 -2.57
C GLN A 7 10.77 18.73 -1.17
N ASN A 8 10.83 17.49 -0.68
CA ASN A 8 10.33 17.10 0.64
C ASN A 8 11.43 16.52 1.54
N LYS A 9 12.68 16.88 1.26
CA LYS A 9 13.88 16.31 1.88
C LYS A 9 13.83 16.26 3.40
N ASP A 10 13.49 17.35 4.04
CA ASP A 10 13.48 17.45 5.50
C ASP A 10 12.53 16.43 6.15
N LYS A 11 11.37 16.18 5.53
CA LYS A 11 10.42 15.18 6.02
C LYS A 11 10.93 13.75 5.80
N PHE A 12 11.55 13.47 4.65
CA PHE A 12 12.12 12.15 4.38
C PHE A 12 13.33 11.86 5.25
N GLU A 13 14.19 12.86 5.51
CA GLU A 13 15.31 12.72 6.46
C GLU A 13 14.79 12.43 7.87
N LYS A 14 13.81 13.19 8.35
CA LYS A 14 13.20 12.94 9.66
C LYS A 14 12.53 11.57 9.73
N TYR A 15 11.85 11.13 8.66
CA TYR A 15 11.28 9.79 8.60
C TYR A 15 12.37 8.71 8.71
N PHE A 16 13.47 8.89 7.98
CA PHE A 16 14.60 7.96 8.02
C PHE A 16 15.21 7.88 9.43
N GLU A 17 15.40 9.00 10.12
CA GLU A 17 15.92 9.04 11.50
C GLU A 17 15.01 8.26 12.46
N ILE A 18 13.69 8.50 12.41
CA ILE A 18 12.71 7.80 13.22
C ILE A 18 12.72 6.29 12.89
N LEU A 19 12.72 5.94 11.61
CA LEU A 19 12.76 4.55 11.15
C LEU A 19 14.00 3.83 11.63
N SER A 20 15.17 4.45 11.50
CA SER A 20 16.45 3.86 11.93
C SER A 20 16.48 3.59 13.43
N CYS A 21 16.06 4.55 14.24
CA CYS A 21 16.00 4.43 15.70
C CYS A 21 15.02 3.31 16.14
N GLU A 22 13.82 3.27 15.56
CA GLU A 22 12.80 2.29 15.95
C GLU A 22 13.06 0.90 15.36
N ASN A 23 13.77 0.83 14.22
CA ASN A 23 14.11 -0.45 13.60
C ASN A 23 15.06 -1.30 14.45
N GLU A 24 15.96 -0.67 15.22
CA GLU A 24 16.82 -1.37 16.18
C GLU A 24 16.03 -2.12 17.25
N LYS A 25 14.85 -1.60 17.62
CA LYS A 25 13.99 -2.18 18.67
C LYS A 25 13.01 -3.23 18.14
N TYR A 26 12.51 -3.02 16.91
CA TYR A 26 11.31 -3.74 16.45
C TYR A 26 11.46 -4.54 15.17
N ASN A 27 12.60 -4.45 14.46
CA ASN A 27 12.80 -5.09 13.15
C ASN A 27 11.65 -4.78 12.17
N LEU A 28 11.42 -3.49 11.92
CA LEU A 28 10.33 -3.00 11.07
C LEU A 28 10.61 -3.28 9.59
N THR A 29 11.88 -3.20 9.20
CA THR A 29 12.37 -3.47 7.84
C THR A 29 13.76 -4.11 7.87
N ALA A 30 14.06 -4.93 6.87
CA ALA A 30 15.40 -5.47 6.65
C ALA A 30 16.34 -4.48 5.93
N ILE A 31 15.80 -3.41 5.33
CA ILE A 31 16.58 -2.39 4.61
C ILE A 31 16.95 -1.28 5.59
N CYS A 32 18.25 -1.17 5.91
CA CYS A 32 18.76 -0.24 6.93
C CYS A 32 19.69 0.84 6.37
N GLN A 33 20.33 0.60 5.22
CA GLN A 33 21.24 1.59 4.62
C GLN A 33 20.44 2.77 4.09
N LYS A 34 20.89 4.00 4.42
CA LYS A 34 20.17 5.24 4.09
C LYS A 34 19.80 5.32 2.61
N GLN A 35 20.78 5.12 1.71
CA GLN A 35 20.53 5.17 0.27
C GLN A 35 19.48 4.14 -0.17
N ASP A 36 19.55 2.91 0.37
CA ASP A 36 18.58 1.86 0.06
C ASP A 36 17.17 2.19 0.59
N VAL A 37 17.05 2.82 1.76
CA VAL A 37 15.75 3.27 2.28
C VAL A 37 15.16 4.35 1.38
N PHE A 38 15.97 5.32 0.97
CA PHE A 38 15.54 6.38 0.06
C PHE A 38 15.10 5.83 -1.29
N ASP A 39 15.86 4.91 -1.88
CA ASP A 39 15.57 4.35 -3.19
C ASP A 39 14.42 3.31 -3.12
N LYS A 40 14.59 2.27 -2.28
CA LYS A 40 13.73 1.07 -2.27
C LYS A 40 12.49 1.21 -1.41
N HIS A 41 12.43 2.24 -0.54
CA HIS A 41 11.24 2.53 0.24
C HIS A 41 10.58 3.85 -0.14
N PHE A 42 11.27 4.98 -0.03
CA PHE A 42 10.63 6.29 -0.26
C PHE A 42 10.32 6.53 -1.73
N TYR A 43 11.33 6.41 -2.60
CA TYR A 43 11.15 6.58 -4.04
C TYR A 43 10.18 5.56 -4.63
N ASP A 44 10.37 4.27 -4.30
CA ASP A 44 9.49 3.18 -4.72
C ASP A 44 8.03 3.44 -4.33
N SER A 45 7.78 3.95 -3.13
CA SER A 45 6.44 4.32 -2.67
C SER A 45 5.81 5.45 -3.49
N CYS A 46 6.61 6.41 -3.95
CA CYS A 46 6.16 7.56 -4.72
C CYS A 46 5.84 7.23 -6.19
N LEU A 47 6.15 6.05 -6.69
CA LEU A 47 5.86 5.65 -8.08
C LEU A 47 4.36 5.74 -8.45
N ALA A 48 3.46 5.61 -7.46
CA ALA A 48 2.01 5.68 -7.69
C ALA A 48 1.41 7.09 -7.53
N VAL A 49 2.19 8.12 -7.20
CA VAL A 49 1.65 9.45 -6.81
C VAL A 49 0.75 10.05 -7.89
N ASP A 50 1.15 9.94 -9.16
CA ASP A 50 0.38 10.47 -10.30
C ASP A 50 -0.87 9.66 -10.64
N LEU A 51 -0.99 8.44 -10.09
CA LEU A 51 -2.16 7.55 -10.26
C LEU A 51 -3.24 7.78 -9.20
N ILE A 52 -2.95 8.62 -8.20
CA ILE A 52 -3.84 8.93 -7.09
C ILE A 52 -4.56 10.26 -7.38
N LYS A 53 -5.88 10.23 -7.51
CA LYS A 53 -6.67 11.44 -7.75
C LYS A 53 -6.53 12.45 -6.59
N GLN A 54 -6.81 13.72 -6.88
CA GLN A 54 -6.78 14.77 -5.85
C GLN A 54 -7.82 14.49 -4.75
N HIS A 55 -7.44 14.81 -3.51
CA HIS A 55 -8.26 14.63 -2.30
C HIS A 55 -8.78 13.20 -2.09
N ALA A 56 -8.06 12.19 -2.62
CA ALA A 56 -8.46 10.79 -2.48
C ALA A 56 -8.43 10.34 -1.01
N THR A 57 -9.39 9.47 -0.68
CA THR A 57 -9.26 8.59 0.47
C THR A 57 -8.47 7.35 0.07
N LEU A 58 -7.40 7.05 0.83
CA LEU A 58 -6.48 5.96 0.55
C LEU A 58 -6.47 4.94 1.69
N LEU A 59 -6.55 3.65 1.36
CA LEU A 59 -6.33 2.56 2.29
C LEU A 59 -5.04 1.81 1.94
N ASP A 60 -4.17 1.62 2.92
CA ASP A 60 -2.97 0.78 2.80
C ASP A 60 -3.18 -0.54 3.52
N VAL A 61 -3.17 -1.64 2.79
CA VAL A 61 -3.40 -2.99 3.33
C VAL A 61 -2.08 -3.69 3.59
N GLY A 62 -1.76 -3.89 4.87
CA GLY A 62 -0.48 -4.46 5.30
C GLY A 62 0.65 -3.45 5.21
N CYS A 63 0.44 -2.27 5.79
CA CYS A 63 1.32 -1.11 5.66
C CYS A 63 2.76 -1.31 6.16
N GLY A 64 3.02 -2.31 7.00
CA GLY A 64 4.35 -2.53 7.54
C GLY A 64 4.90 -1.32 8.27
N ALA A 65 6.06 -0.85 7.84
CA ALA A 65 6.68 0.38 8.34
C ALA A 65 6.12 1.65 7.63
N GLY A 66 4.86 1.63 7.15
CA GLY A 66 4.18 2.77 6.54
C GLY A 66 4.37 2.93 5.03
N PHE A 67 4.81 1.87 4.35
CA PHE A 67 5.08 1.90 2.91
C PHE A 67 4.00 1.14 2.12
N PRO A 68 3.37 1.77 1.09
CA PRO A 68 3.81 3.04 0.46
C PRO A 68 3.17 4.31 1.03
N SER A 69 2.20 4.24 1.94
CA SER A 69 1.27 5.36 2.16
C SER A 69 1.84 6.56 2.89
N LEU A 70 2.76 6.40 3.85
CA LEU A 70 3.33 7.57 4.52
C LEU A 70 4.21 8.42 3.59
N PRO A 71 5.09 7.86 2.72
CA PRO A 71 5.75 8.63 1.67
C PRO A 71 4.78 9.33 0.72
N VAL A 72 3.69 8.66 0.31
CA VAL A 72 2.63 9.28 -0.49
C VAL A 72 2.04 10.49 0.24
N CYS A 73 1.70 10.38 1.52
CA CYS A 73 1.17 11.50 2.31
C CYS A 73 2.17 12.64 2.53
N ILE A 74 3.48 12.38 2.49
CA ILE A 74 4.50 13.42 2.54
C ILE A 74 4.41 14.31 1.29
N VAL A 75 4.32 13.71 0.11
CA VAL A 75 4.29 14.44 -1.18
C VAL A 75 2.89 14.86 -1.62
N ARG A 76 1.86 14.24 -1.08
CA ARG A 76 0.44 14.50 -1.37
C ARG A 76 -0.34 14.79 -0.08
N PRO A 77 -0.17 15.98 0.52
CA PRO A 77 -0.84 16.36 1.77
C PRO A 77 -2.38 16.46 1.63
N ASP A 78 -2.88 16.50 0.41
CA ASP A 78 -4.31 16.46 0.07
C ASP A 78 -4.94 15.06 0.23
N VAL A 79 -4.13 14.00 0.24
CA VAL A 79 -4.58 12.61 0.41
C VAL A 79 -4.82 12.29 1.87
N LYS A 80 -5.97 11.65 2.16
CA LYS A 80 -6.29 11.15 3.50
C LYS A 80 -6.08 9.64 3.56
N ALA A 81 -5.05 9.19 4.29
CA ALA A 81 -4.69 7.78 4.36
C ALA A 81 -5.16 7.09 5.64
N THR A 82 -5.70 5.88 5.46
CA THR A 82 -5.89 4.90 6.53
C THR A 82 -4.95 3.73 6.26
N LEU A 83 -4.16 3.34 7.25
CA LEU A 83 -3.21 2.24 7.15
C LEU A 83 -3.68 1.10 8.05
N ILE A 84 -3.63 -0.15 7.57
CA ILE A 84 -3.94 -1.31 8.42
C ILE A 84 -2.81 -2.33 8.42
N ASP A 85 -2.51 -2.87 9.58
CA ASP A 85 -1.58 -4.01 9.76
C ASP A 85 -2.02 -4.87 10.94
N GLY A 86 -1.83 -6.18 10.84
CA GLY A 86 -2.10 -7.14 11.92
C GLY A 86 -1.07 -7.12 13.05
N THR A 87 -0.05 -6.26 12.98
CA THR A 87 1.04 -6.17 13.96
C THR A 87 1.00 -4.83 14.68
N LYS A 88 0.61 -4.85 15.96
CA LYS A 88 0.43 -3.62 16.75
C LYS A 88 1.64 -2.69 16.73
N LYS A 89 2.86 -3.20 16.91
CA LYS A 89 4.10 -2.40 16.91
C LYS A 89 4.32 -1.62 15.61
N LYS A 90 3.91 -2.17 14.46
CA LYS A 90 3.99 -1.50 13.16
C LYS A 90 2.97 -0.37 13.06
N VAL A 91 1.77 -0.60 13.56
CA VAL A 91 0.71 0.41 13.63
C VAL A 91 1.10 1.57 14.54
N ASP A 92 1.65 1.27 15.73
CA ASP A 92 2.11 2.29 16.67
C ASP A 92 3.23 3.13 16.05
N PHE A 93 4.18 2.49 15.35
CA PHE A 93 5.23 3.17 14.58
C PHE A 93 4.65 4.09 13.50
N CYS A 94 3.71 3.61 12.67
CA CYS A 94 3.10 4.43 11.63
C CYS A 94 2.37 5.66 12.19
N ASN A 95 1.65 5.51 13.33
CA ASN A 95 0.98 6.62 13.99
C ASN A 95 1.99 7.63 14.57
N MET A 96 3.10 7.16 15.12
CA MET A 96 4.19 8.04 15.58
C MET A 96 4.78 8.85 14.44
N VAL A 97 5.13 8.22 13.31
CA VAL A 97 5.64 8.91 12.13
C VAL A 97 4.62 9.93 11.59
N ALA A 98 3.34 9.52 11.48
CA ALA A 98 2.28 10.41 11.00
C ALA A 98 2.13 11.65 11.89
N MET A 99 2.20 11.49 13.20
CA MET A 99 2.15 12.60 14.17
C MET A 99 3.38 13.50 14.06
N GLU A 100 4.58 12.94 14.07
CA GLU A 100 5.84 13.67 14.03
C GLU A 100 6.05 14.48 12.74
N LEU A 101 5.50 14.01 11.63
CA LEU A 101 5.60 14.67 10.33
C LEU A 101 4.34 15.49 9.96
N GLY A 102 3.31 15.50 10.81
CA GLY A 102 2.06 16.21 10.56
C GLY A 102 1.31 15.68 9.33
N LEU A 103 1.27 14.34 9.12
CA LEU A 103 0.65 13.73 7.95
C LEU A 103 -0.84 13.48 8.17
N ASN A 104 -1.63 13.63 7.10
CA ASN A 104 -3.05 13.28 7.11
C ASN A 104 -3.24 11.76 6.99
N ALA A 105 -2.71 11.03 7.97
CA ALA A 105 -2.67 9.57 7.98
C ALA A 105 -2.98 9.01 9.37
N LYS A 106 -3.66 7.85 9.41
CA LYS A 106 -3.98 7.13 10.64
C LYS A 106 -3.81 5.62 10.43
N ALA A 107 -3.03 4.98 11.29
CA ALA A 107 -2.89 3.53 11.30
C ALA A 107 -3.82 2.85 12.31
N VAL A 108 -4.35 1.68 11.95
CA VAL A 108 -5.31 0.90 12.75
C VAL A 108 -4.84 -0.55 12.84
N HIS A 109 -4.77 -1.09 14.06
CA HIS A 109 -4.38 -2.47 14.30
C HIS A 109 -5.56 -3.41 14.01
N LEU A 110 -5.65 -3.88 12.79
CA LEU A 110 -6.65 -4.85 12.32
C LEU A 110 -6.09 -5.64 11.13
N ARG A 111 -6.52 -6.87 10.98
CA ARG A 111 -6.32 -7.63 9.75
C ARG A 111 -7.28 -7.15 8.66
N ALA A 112 -6.91 -7.37 7.40
CA ALA A 112 -7.71 -6.95 6.24
C ALA A 112 -9.14 -7.53 6.30
N GLU A 113 -9.27 -8.81 6.66
CA GLU A 113 -10.55 -9.49 6.76
C GLU A 113 -11.46 -8.87 7.85
N GLU A 114 -10.88 -8.42 8.96
CA GLU A 114 -11.62 -7.78 10.06
C GLU A 114 -12.00 -6.34 9.69
N PHE A 115 -11.10 -5.63 9.03
CA PHE A 115 -11.35 -4.25 8.61
C PHE A 115 -12.46 -4.18 7.54
N ALA A 116 -12.48 -5.13 6.60
CA ALA A 116 -13.52 -5.21 5.56
C ALA A 116 -14.95 -5.35 6.14
N GLN A 117 -15.09 -5.95 7.34
CA GLN A 117 -16.42 -6.04 8.02
C GLN A 117 -16.98 -4.67 8.43
N LYS A 118 -16.15 -3.63 8.50
CA LYS A 118 -16.59 -2.26 8.79
C LYS A 118 -17.34 -1.61 7.64
N LYS A 119 -17.29 -2.18 6.43
CA LYS A 119 -17.96 -1.68 5.21
C LYS A 119 -17.62 -0.22 4.91
N VAL A 120 -16.36 0.14 5.12
CA VAL A 120 -15.81 1.45 4.74
C VAL A 120 -15.09 1.29 3.40
N PHE A 121 -15.38 2.20 2.47
CA PHE A 121 -14.83 2.15 1.12
C PHE A 121 -13.90 3.33 0.85
N PHE A 122 -12.87 3.08 0.04
CA PHE A 122 -11.83 4.04 -0.29
C PHE A 122 -11.72 4.25 -1.81
N ASP A 123 -11.32 5.45 -2.20
CA ASP A 123 -11.08 5.78 -3.60
C ASP A 123 -9.89 5.02 -4.18
N VAL A 124 -8.86 4.82 -3.34
CA VAL A 124 -7.64 4.11 -3.70
C VAL A 124 -7.30 3.12 -2.60
N VAL A 125 -7.05 1.86 -2.97
CA VAL A 125 -6.54 0.84 -2.07
C VAL A 125 -5.18 0.39 -2.57
N VAL A 126 -4.16 0.53 -1.74
CA VAL A 126 -2.78 0.14 -2.08
C VAL A 126 -2.32 -1.03 -1.23
N SER A 127 -1.41 -1.83 -1.77
CA SER A 127 -0.70 -2.85 -0.99
C SER A 127 0.65 -3.15 -1.61
N ARG A 128 1.68 -3.36 -0.76
CA ARG A 128 3.04 -3.70 -1.15
C ARG A 128 3.57 -4.88 -0.34
N ALA A 129 4.13 -5.90 -1.01
CA ALA A 129 4.85 -7.03 -0.41
C ALA A 129 4.04 -7.87 0.62
N VAL A 130 2.71 -7.92 0.50
CA VAL A 130 1.84 -8.63 1.47
C VAL A 130 1.65 -10.11 1.10
N ALA A 131 1.39 -10.41 -0.18
CA ALA A 131 1.04 -11.76 -0.65
C ALA A 131 1.19 -11.88 -2.18
N SER A 132 0.90 -13.08 -2.74
CA SER A 132 0.67 -13.26 -4.17
C SER A 132 -0.47 -12.38 -4.66
N LEU A 133 -0.46 -12.02 -5.93
CA LEU A 133 -1.42 -11.05 -6.47
C LEU A 133 -2.89 -11.47 -6.28
N PRO A 134 -3.33 -12.73 -6.54
CA PRO A 134 -4.72 -13.14 -6.30
C PRO A 134 -5.14 -12.92 -4.84
N THR A 135 -4.29 -13.30 -3.89
CA THR A 135 -4.53 -13.13 -2.46
C THR A 135 -4.61 -11.65 -2.07
N LEU A 136 -3.69 -10.84 -2.61
CA LEU A 136 -3.67 -9.40 -2.37
C LEU A 136 -4.95 -8.73 -2.88
N LEU A 137 -5.41 -9.09 -4.08
CA LEU A 137 -6.65 -8.56 -4.65
C LEU A 137 -7.86 -8.93 -3.78
N GLU A 138 -7.91 -10.15 -3.24
CA GLU A 138 -9.00 -10.56 -2.34
C GLU A 138 -9.03 -9.73 -1.05
N TYR A 139 -7.87 -9.36 -0.50
CA TYR A 139 -7.81 -8.48 0.67
C TYR A 139 -8.17 -7.03 0.36
N CYS A 140 -7.85 -6.53 -0.83
CA CYS A 140 -7.98 -5.11 -1.17
C CYS A 140 -9.34 -4.75 -1.81
N ALA A 141 -9.80 -5.56 -2.78
CA ALA A 141 -10.95 -5.23 -3.62
C ALA A 141 -12.27 -4.99 -2.84
N PRO A 142 -12.57 -5.72 -1.74
CA PRO A 142 -13.80 -5.50 -0.97
C PRO A 142 -13.88 -4.12 -0.32
N MET A 143 -12.74 -3.46 -0.11
CA MET A 143 -12.64 -2.13 0.52
C MET A 143 -12.45 -0.99 -0.50
N CYS A 144 -12.37 -1.32 -1.79
CA CYS A 144 -12.30 -0.33 -2.85
C CYS A 144 -13.72 0.09 -3.29
N ALA A 145 -13.97 1.38 -3.35
CA ALA A 145 -15.22 1.94 -3.86
C ALA A 145 -15.39 1.62 -5.36
N VAL A 146 -16.61 1.37 -5.81
CA VAL A 146 -16.88 1.25 -7.26
C VAL A 146 -16.51 2.58 -7.93
N GLY A 147 -15.74 2.51 -9.01
CA GLY A 147 -15.12 3.67 -9.66
C GLY A 147 -13.73 4.04 -9.10
N GLY A 148 -13.33 3.48 -7.97
CA GLY A 148 -11.99 3.59 -7.41
C GLY A 148 -10.99 2.63 -8.05
N VAL A 149 -9.78 2.56 -7.47
CA VAL A 149 -8.69 1.72 -7.98
C VAL A 149 -7.99 0.94 -6.86
N VAL A 150 -7.55 -0.28 -7.21
CA VAL A 150 -6.61 -1.05 -6.39
C VAL A 150 -5.24 -0.99 -7.06
N ILE A 151 -4.21 -0.55 -6.34
CA ILE A 151 -2.84 -0.45 -6.84
C ILE A 151 -1.96 -1.47 -6.11
N ALA A 152 -1.49 -2.47 -6.83
CA ALA A 152 -0.57 -3.48 -6.30
C ALA A 152 0.86 -3.18 -6.72
N TYR A 153 1.76 -3.03 -5.74
CA TYR A 153 3.20 -2.84 -5.96
C TYR A 153 3.89 -4.20 -6.12
N LYS A 154 4.49 -4.43 -7.27
CA LYS A 154 5.14 -5.70 -7.64
C LYS A 154 6.47 -5.47 -8.35
N THR A 155 7.22 -6.55 -8.52
CA THR A 155 8.51 -6.55 -9.24
C THR A 155 8.44 -7.26 -10.58
N ASP A 156 7.41 -8.10 -10.78
CA ASP A 156 7.26 -8.94 -11.95
C ASP A 156 5.83 -8.86 -12.49
N ALA A 157 5.70 -8.69 -13.79
CA ALA A 157 4.42 -8.62 -14.50
C ALA A 157 3.75 -10.00 -14.70
N SER A 158 4.47 -11.11 -14.52
CA SER A 158 3.95 -12.47 -14.75
C SER A 158 2.79 -12.87 -13.81
N GLU A 159 2.66 -12.21 -12.63
CA GLU A 159 1.58 -12.50 -11.70
C GLU A 159 0.17 -12.09 -12.21
N VAL A 160 0.08 -11.27 -13.27
CA VAL A 160 -1.21 -10.75 -13.78
C VAL A 160 -2.10 -11.88 -14.30
N GLU A 161 -1.53 -12.80 -15.08
CA GLU A 161 -2.28 -13.93 -15.66
C GLU A 161 -2.88 -14.83 -14.57
N VAL A 162 -2.10 -15.09 -13.52
CA VAL A 162 -2.54 -15.92 -12.38
C VAL A 162 -3.67 -15.25 -11.58
N ALA A 163 -3.75 -13.91 -11.63
CA ALA A 163 -4.75 -13.14 -10.89
C ALA A 163 -6.01 -12.80 -11.69
N GLU A 164 -6.13 -13.24 -12.94
CA GLU A 164 -7.26 -12.91 -13.82
C GLU A 164 -8.60 -13.37 -13.23
N ASN A 165 -8.66 -14.61 -12.75
CA ASN A 165 -9.87 -15.15 -12.10
C ASN A 165 -10.23 -14.33 -10.85
N ALA A 166 -9.24 -14.02 -10.00
CA ALA A 166 -9.46 -13.22 -8.80
C ALA A 166 -10.00 -11.83 -9.15
N ALA A 167 -9.42 -11.15 -10.14
CA ALA A 167 -9.88 -9.85 -10.58
C ALA A 167 -11.34 -9.88 -11.02
N LYS A 168 -11.71 -10.82 -11.87
CA LYS A 168 -13.09 -11.00 -12.36
C LYS A 168 -14.08 -11.26 -11.23
N VAL A 169 -13.78 -12.20 -10.35
CA VAL A 169 -14.64 -12.59 -9.22
C VAL A 169 -14.84 -11.43 -8.23
N LEU A 170 -13.81 -10.60 -8.06
CA LEU A 170 -13.81 -9.48 -7.11
C LEU A 170 -14.36 -8.18 -7.70
N GLY A 171 -14.81 -8.18 -8.96
CA GLY A 171 -15.39 -7.00 -9.63
C GLY A 171 -14.35 -5.94 -10.01
N LEU A 172 -13.16 -6.40 -10.40
CA LEU A 172 -12.08 -5.58 -10.93
C LEU A 172 -11.97 -5.74 -12.45
N ALA A 173 -11.65 -4.66 -13.16
CA ALA A 173 -11.29 -4.73 -14.59
C ALA A 173 -9.90 -5.35 -14.78
N GLN A 174 -9.51 -5.62 -16.02
CA GLN A 174 -8.11 -5.91 -16.34
C GLN A 174 -7.21 -4.75 -15.92
N PRO A 175 -6.01 -5.03 -15.40
CA PRO A 175 -5.15 -3.97 -14.88
C PRO A 175 -4.47 -3.16 -15.98
N GLU A 176 -4.29 -1.89 -15.74
CA GLU A 176 -3.25 -1.11 -16.40
C GLU A 176 -1.91 -1.44 -15.72
N ILE A 177 -0.87 -1.72 -16.52
CA ILE A 177 0.45 -2.10 -16.02
C ILE A 177 1.42 -0.96 -16.28
N HIS A 178 1.90 -0.33 -15.20
CA HIS A 178 2.94 0.69 -15.24
C HIS A 178 4.27 0.05 -14.86
N GLN A 179 5.24 0.08 -15.76
CA GLN A 179 6.58 -0.49 -15.54
C GLN A 179 7.61 0.62 -15.38
N PHE A 180 8.51 0.44 -14.44
CA PHE A 180 9.57 1.39 -14.12
C PHE A 180 10.91 0.65 -14.08
N GLU A 181 11.90 1.21 -14.77
CA GLU A 181 13.30 0.81 -14.61
C GLU A 181 13.92 1.71 -13.52
N THR A 182 14.43 1.10 -12.48
CA THR A 182 15.05 1.81 -11.36
C THR A 182 16.48 1.34 -11.15
N SER A 183 17.28 2.09 -10.38
CA SER A 183 18.65 1.72 -10.03
C SER A 183 18.76 0.41 -9.23
N TYR A 184 17.62 -0.03 -8.63
CA TYR A 184 17.51 -1.24 -7.81
C TYR A 184 16.64 -2.34 -8.46
N GLY A 185 16.41 -2.24 -9.77
CA GLY A 185 15.70 -3.25 -10.57
C GLY A 185 14.34 -2.80 -11.07
N LYS A 186 13.65 -3.70 -11.77
CA LYS A 186 12.33 -3.45 -12.33
C LYS A 186 11.26 -3.32 -11.24
N ARG A 187 10.29 -2.44 -11.49
CA ARG A 187 9.09 -2.27 -10.67
C ARG A 187 7.85 -2.23 -11.55
N CYS A 188 6.78 -2.82 -11.05
CA CYS A 188 5.49 -2.83 -11.71
C CYS A 188 4.41 -2.34 -10.74
N LEU A 189 3.56 -1.44 -11.20
CA LEU A 189 2.31 -1.10 -10.53
C LEU A 189 1.17 -1.69 -11.36
N PHE A 190 0.34 -2.53 -10.75
CA PHE A 190 -0.89 -3.03 -11.36
C PHE A 190 -2.06 -2.21 -10.84
N VAL A 191 -2.69 -1.46 -11.72
CA VAL A 191 -3.81 -0.57 -11.41
C VAL A 191 -5.11 -1.20 -11.87
N TYR A 192 -5.85 -1.76 -10.93
CA TYR A 192 -7.14 -2.40 -11.18
C TYR A 192 -8.28 -1.42 -10.92
N LYS A 193 -9.05 -1.06 -11.94
CA LYS A 193 -10.27 -0.27 -11.75
C LYS A 193 -11.38 -1.12 -11.13
N LYS A 194 -12.00 -0.63 -10.07
CA LYS A 194 -13.16 -1.26 -9.44
C LYS A 194 -14.41 -0.98 -10.24
N VAL A 195 -14.96 -1.99 -10.93
CA VAL A 195 -16.08 -1.84 -11.87
C VAL A 195 -17.41 -2.38 -11.33
N ALA A 196 -17.36 -3.27 -10.33
CA ALA A 196 -18.54 -3.82 -9.70
C ALA A 196 -18.30 -4.07 -8.21
N GLN A 197 -19.36 -4.13 -7.41
CA GLN A 197 -19.26 -4.44 -5.99
C GLN A 197 -18.77 -5.89 -5.79
N THR A 198 -17.85 -6.08 -4.85
CA THR A 198 -17.41 -7.43 -4.44
C THR A 198 -18.49 -8.09 -3.59
N ASP A 199 -18.73 -9.38 -3.82
CA ASP A 199 -19.66 -10.19 -3.02
C ASP A 199 -19.25 -10.14 -1.53
N ALA A 200 -20.23 -10.02 -0.64
CA ALA A 200 -20.04 -9.89 0.81
C ALA A 200 -19.33 -11.09 1.48
N LYS A 201 -19.21 -12.25 0.80
CA LYS A 201 -18.40 -13.38 1.29
C LYS A 201 -16.89 -13.13 1.24
N TYR A 202 -16.44 -12.07 0.56
CA TYR A 202 -15.03 -11.68 0.46
C TYR A 202 -14.71 -10.49 1.36
N PRO A 203 -13.48 -10.39 1.89
CA PRO A 203 -12.45 -11.43 1.84
C PRO A 203 -12.85 -12.63 2.70
N ARG A 204 -12.50 -13.82 2.25
CA ARG A 204 -12.72 -15.06 3.02
C ARG A 204 -11.90 -15.02 4.31
N LEU A 205 -12.48 -15.53 5.39
CA LEU A 205 -11.88 -15.45 6.73
C LEU A 205 -10.82 -16.55 6.97
N ARG A 206 -10.16 -16.46 8.13
CA ARG A 206 -9.23 -17.47 8.69
C ARG A 206 -8.03 -17.77 7.80
N GLY A 207 -7.54 -16.75 7.09
CA GLY A 207 -6.39 -16.86 6.19
C GLY A 207 -6.64 -17.74 4.96
N LEU A 208 -7.90 -18.01 4.61
CA LEU A 208 -8.27 -18.81 3.46
C LEU A 208 -7.74 -18.23 2.13
N PRO A 209 -7.69 -16.88 1.93
CA PRO A 209 -7.10 -16.28 0.74
C PRO A 209 -5.65 -16.71 0.47
N ARG A 210 -4.85 -16.93 1.52
CA ARG A 210 -3.47 -17.42 1.38
C ARG A 210 -3.37 -18.92 1.15
N LYS A 211 -4.26 -19.70 1.78
CA LYS A 211 -4.23 -21.17 1.71
C LYS A 211 -4.77 -21.70 0.38
N ALA A 212 -5.74 -20.99 -0.18
CA ALA A 212 -6.40 -21.33 -1.44
C ALA A 212 -6.73 -20.04 -2.19
N PRO A 213 -5.76 -19.41 -2.89
CA PRO A 213 -5.99 -18.20 -3.70
C PRO A 213 -7.08 -18.42 -4.75
N LEU A 214 -7.79 -17.33 -5.16
CA LEU A 214 -8.84 -17.34 -6.18
C LEU A 214 -8.30 -17.65 -7.58
#